data_eb47907825d8ca79da90c4ff870c9adf
#
_entry.id   eb47907825d8ca79da90c4ff870c9adf
#
_cell.length_a   1.000
_cell.length_b   1.000
_cell.length_c   1.000
_cell.angle_alpha   90.00
_cell.angle_beta   90.00
_cell.angle_gamma   90.00
#
_symmetry.space_group_name_H-M   'P 1'
#
loop_
_entity.id
_entity.type
_entity.pdbx_description
1 polymer ?
#
loop_
_entity_poly.entity_id
_entity_poly.type
_entity_poly.pdbx_seq_one_letter_code
_entity_poly.pdbx_strand_id
1 'polypeptide(L)'
;MFVRTSNGIITSVAGLLGCSKDDKITLAKDVRLQEDNVLAEFDIDPQSGFDAFNDNMQRGIDLTNNVLNKLDMETAPGVSSHIFTEEEMKTFNESAFIFGCTPDFNAFTGQKNPSPTSQNKGLRTAGGHVHLGVVGALDITLQTQMMLGVLCDYFLSLPAVIMDKDTRRKELYGKASAIRYKDYGIEYRSLSNFWISDRENRKFVYDQVDKVVQQCDMSTLMALHSRLPIEKLHEIINGNNVKEADQQIKLLQVA
;
A
#
# COMPACT_ATOMS: atom_id res chain seq x y z
N MET A 1 -4.16 1.28 -8.84
CA MET A 1 -3.06 1.09 -9.80
C MET A 1 -3.10 2.20 -10.82
N PHE A 2 -1.94 2.66 -11.31
CA PHE A 2 -1.93 3.50 -12.51
C PHE A 2 -2.49 2.74 -13.70
N VAL A 3 -2.99 3.50 -14.68
CA VAL A 3 -3.46 2.98 -15.95
C VAL A 3 -2.66 3.57 -17.11
N ARG A 4 -2.62 2.85 -18.20
CA ARG A 4 -2.02 3.32 -19.46
C ARG A 4 -2.95 3.06 -20.63
N THR A 5 -2.85 3.91 -21.65
CA THR A 5 -3.52 3.69 -22.93
C THR A 5 -2.90 2.52 -23.68
N SER A 6 -3.55 2.05 -24.74
CA SER A 6 -3.02 1.03 -25.68
C SER A 6 -1.64 1.41 -26.28
N ASN A 7 -1.31 2.69 -26.33
CA ASN A 7 0.01 3.19 -26.76
C ASN A 7 1.05 3.25 -25.62
N GLY A 8 0.72 2.76 -24.42
CA GLY A 8 1.63 2.70 -23.27
C GLY A 8 1.78 4.02 -22.49
N ILE A 9 0.99 5.04 -22.78
CA ILE A 9 1.06 6.34 -22.11
C ILE A 9 0.27 6.26 -20.79
N ILE A 10 0.92 6.59 -19.66
CA ILE A 10 0.25 6.69 -18.35
C ILE A 10 -0.78 7.82 -18.40
N THR A 11 -1.98 7.54 -17.92
CA THR A 11 -3.10 8.46 -17.97
C THR A 11 -3.98 8.38 -16.72
N SER A 12 -5.10 9.11 -16.70
CA SER A 12 -6.05 9.18 -15.58
C SER A 12 -7.34 8.44 -15.90
N VAL A 13 -7.92 7.77 -14.89
CA VAL A 13 -9.31 7.24 -14.97
C VAL A 13 -10.33 8.18 -14.33
N ALA A 14 -9.91 9.31 -13.78
CA ALA A 14 -10.78 10.23 -13.08
C ALA A 14 -12.00 10.64 -13.91
N GLY A 15 -13.19 10.36 -13.41
CA GLY A 15 -14.47 10.64 -14.08
C GLY A 15 -14.82 9.69 -15.23
N LEU A 16 -14.07 8.60 -15.46
CA LEU A 16 -14.29 7.68 -16.57
C LEU A 16 -14.99 6.38 -16.18
N LEU A 17 -14.79 5.92 -14.92
CA LEU A 17 -15.37 4.66 -14.46
C LEU A 17 -16.77 4.84 -13.87
N GLY A 18 -17.15 6.06 -13.51
CA GLY A 18 -18.47 6.37 -12.94
C GLY A 18 -18.67 5.77 -11.54
N CYS A 19 -17.61 5.62 -10.79
CA CYS A 19 -17.63 5.07 -9.43
C CYS A 19 -16.75 5.89 -8.50
N SER A 20 -16.94 5.73 -7.20
CA SER A 20 -16.21 6.43 -6.16
C SER A 20 -15.96 5.54 -4.96
N LYS A 21 -15.28 6.07 -3.95
CA LYS A 21 -15.07 5.39 -2.68
C LYS A 21 -16.37 5.01 -1.98
N ASP A 22 -17.39 5.84 -2.11
CA ASP A 22 -18.69 5.64 -1.46
C ASP A 22 -19.68 4.87 -2.36
N ASP A 23 -19.38 4.76 -3.66
CA ASP A 23 -20.20 4.04 -4.65
C ASP A 23 -19.28 3.21 -5.57
N LYS A 24 -18.85 2.05 -5.05
CA LYS A 24 -17.94 1.14 -5.76
C LYS A 24 -18.68 0.26 -6.77
N ILE A 25 -18.03 -0.04 -7.88
CA ILE A 25 -18.49 -1.07 -8.80
C ILE A 25 -18.16 -2.45 -8.22
N THR A 26 -19.17 -3.31 -8.05
CA THR A 26 -18.96 -4.72 -7.71
C THR A 26 -18.61 -5.49 -8.99
N LEU A 27 -17.35 -5.89 -9.12
CA LEU A 27 -16.87 -6.67 -10.26
C LEU A 27 -17.13 -8.16 -10.10
N ALA A 28 -17.07 -8.65 -8.87
CA ALA A 28 -17.44 -10.00 -8.44
C ALA A 28 -17.87 -9.93 -6.98
N LYS A 29 -18.38 -11.05 -6.43
CA LYS A 29 -18.87 -11.12 -5.04
C LYS A 29 -17.87 -10.57 -4.02
N ASP A 30 -16.60 -10.76 -4.28
CA ASP A 30 -15.46 -10.49 -3.41
C ASP A 30 -14.43 -9.52 -4.03
N VAL A 31 -14.77 -8.82 -5.12
CA VAL A 31 -13.92 -7.84 -5.81
C VAL A 31 -14.71 -6.59 -6.14
N ARG A 32 -14.22 -5.44 -5.71
CA ARG A 32 -14.82 -4.13 -5.99
C ARG A 32 -13.79 -3.20 -6.62
N LEU A 33 -14.26 -2.25 -7.42
CA LEU A 33 -13.47 -1.25 -8.12
C LEU A 33 -13.99 0.15 -7.80
N GLN A 34 -13.08 1.09 -7.62
CA GLN A 34 -13.36 2.52 -7.47
C GLN A 34 -12.35 3.39 -8.21
N GLU A 35 -12.72 4.63 -8.48
CA GLU A 35 -11.77 5.68 -8.81
C GLU A 35 -11.12 6.22 -7.53
N ASP A 36 -9.80 6.34 -7.52
CA ASP A 36 -9.05 7.07 -6.49
C ASP A 36 -8.09 8.06 -7.16
N ASN A 37 -8.52 9.31 -7.26
CA ASN A 37 -7.80 10.36 -7.98
C ASN A 37 -7.59 9.94 -9.45
N VAL A 38 -6.36 9.76 -9.93
CA VAL A 38 -6.05 9.30 -11.29
C VAL A 38 -6.04 7.77 -11.43
N LEU A 39 -6.23 7.04 -10.34
CA LEU A 39 -5.97 5.60 -10.25
C LEU A 39 -7.25 4.77 -10.36
N ALA A 40 -7.15 3.58 -10.96
CA ALA A 40 -8.10 2.50 -10.75
C ALA A 40 -7.70 1.74 -9.47
N GLU A 41 -8.52 1.79 -8.44
CA GLU A 41 -8.31 1.09 -7.18
C GLU A 41 -9.30 -0.06 -7.05
N PHE A 42 -8.80 -1.27 -6.86
CA PHE A 42 -9.64 -2.41 -6.52
C PHE A 42 -9.35 -2.89 -5.10
N ASP A 43 -10.33 -3.45 -4.47
CA ASP A 43 -10.20 -4.19 -3.21
C ASP A 43 -10.78 -5.60 -3.35
N ILE A 44 -10.23 -6.51 -2.54
CA ILE A 44 -10.66 -7.90 -2.47
C ILE A 44 -11.07 -8.25 -1.04
N ASP A 45 -12.00 -9.19 -0.88
CA ASP A 45 -12.32 -9.75 0.42
C ASP A 45 -11.14 -10.60 0.95
N PRO A 46 -10.97 -10.70 2.28
CA PRO A 46 -9.91 -11.49 2.88
C PRO A 46 -10.03 -12.96 2.49
N GLN A 47 -8.88 -13.61 2.31
CA GLN A 47 -8.79 -15.01 1.92
C GLN A 47 -7.91 -15.77 2.91
N SER A 48 -8.28 -17.03 3.19
CA SER A 48 -7.47 -17.96 3.97
C SER A 48 -6.58 -18.79 3.06
N GLY A 49 -5.28 -18.74 3.31
CA GLY A 49 -4.28 -19.43 2.51
C GLY A 49 -3.77 -18.62 1.31
N PHE A 50 -2.47 -18.79 1.03
CA PHE A 50 -1.80 -17.98 0.01
C PHE A 50 -2.37 -18.17 -1.39
N ASP A 51 -2.69 -19.41 -1.80
CA ASP A 51 -3.15 -19.64 -3.17
C ASP A 51 -4.51 -18.97 -3.42
N ALA A 52 -5.46 -19.08 -2.47
CA ALA A 52 -6.74 -18.39 -2.56
C ALA A 52 -6.58 -16.86 -2.59
N PHE A 53 -5.69 -16.31 -1.76
CA PHE A 53 -5.34 -14.88 -1.78
C PHE A 53 -4.76 -14.47 -3.13
N ASN A 54 -3.75 -15.21 -3.63
CA ASN A 54 -3.10 -14.92 -4.89
C ASN A 54 -4.08 -14.97 -6.08
N ASP A 55 -4.94 -15.97 -6.11
CA ASP A 55 -5.92 -16.14 -7.19
C ASP A 55 -6.97 -15.02 -7.16
N ASN A 56 -7.39 -14.60 -5.96
CA ASN A 56 -8.32 -13.49 -5.82
C ASN A 56 -7.69 -12.14 -6.21
N MET A 57 -6.41 -11.93 -5.88
CA MET A 57 -5.63 -10.75 -6.34
C MET A 57 -5.51 -10.74 -7.86
N GLN A 58 -5.15 -11.87 -8.48
CA GLN A 58 -5.05 -11.95 -9.94
C GLN A 58 -6.40 -11.69 -10.61
N ARG A 59 -7.47 -12.29 -10.06
CA ARG A 59 -8.83 -12.04 -10.54
C ARG A 59 -9.23 -10.58 -10.41
N GLY A 60 -8.84 -9.89 -9.33
CA GLY A 60 -9.06 -8.46 -9.17
C GLY A 60 -8.40 -7.62 -10.27
N ILE A 61 -7.16 -7.95 -10.62
CA ILE A 61 -6.44 -7.30 -11.73
C ILE A 61 -7.14 -7.57 -13.07
N ASP A 62 -7.49 -8.83 -13.34
CA ASP A 62 -8.08 -9.24 -14.62
C ASP A 62 -9.46 -8.60 -14.83
N LEU A 63 -10.29 -8.57 -13.79
CA LEU A 63 -11.61 -7.93 -13.83
C LEU A 63 -11.48 -6.40 -14.00
N THR A 64 -10.51 -5.78 -13.33
CA THR A 64 -10.22 -4.35 -13.51
C THR A 64 -9.80 -4.07 -14.96
N ASN A 65 -8.92 -4.88 -15.54
CA ASN A 65 -8.52 -4.75 -16.94
C ASN A 65 -9.70 -4.95 -17.89
N ASN A 66 -10.64 -5.85 -17.60
CA ASN A 66 -11.85 -6.03 -18.42
C ASN A 66 -12.74 -4.77 -18.45
N VAL A 67 -12.72 -3.97 -17.39
CA VAL A 67 -13.41 -2.65 -17.39
C VAL A 67 -12.60 -1.63 -18.17
N LEU A 68 -11.30 -1.53 -17.92
CA LEU A 68 -10.40 -0.55 -18.55
C LEU A 68 -10.27 -0.76 -20.07
N ASN A 69 -10.27 -2.02 -20.54
CA ASN A 69 -10.19 -2.34 -21.96
C ASN A 69 -11.36 -1.77 -22.77
N LYS A 70 -12.52 -1.54 -22.17
CA LYS A 70 -13.65 -0.85 -22.81
C LYS A 70 -13.39 0.64 -23.07
N LEU A 71 -12.35 1.17 -22.43
CA LEU A 71 -11.89 2.55 -22.55
C LEU A 71 -10.54 2.63 -23.28
N ASP A 72 -10.11 1.55 -23.97
CA ASP A 72 -8.79 1.44 -24.61
C ASP A 72 -7.62 1.65 -23.63
N MET A 73 -7.80 1.20 -22.38
CA MET A 73 -6.83 1.32 -21.30
C MET A 73 -6.55 -0.05 -20.66
N GLU A 74 -5.44 -0.14 -19.93
CA GLU A 74 -5.10 -1.27 -19.07
C GLU A 74 -4.38 -0.79 -17.82
N THR A 75 -4.28 -1.64 -16.79
CA THR A 75 -3.46 -1.35 -15.62
C THR A 75 -1.98 -1.26 -16.01
N ALA A 76 -1.23 -0.38 -15.32
CA ALA A 76 0.21 -0.22 -15.50
C ALA A 76 0.96 -0.87 -14.32
N PRO A 77 1.24 -2.19 -14.37
CA PRO A 77 1.91 -2.91 -13.29
C PRO A 77 3.32 -2.35 -13.06
N GLY A 78 3.74 -2.29 -11.79
CA GLY A 78 5.07 -1.80 -11.41
C GLY A 78 5.24 -0.28 -11.41
N VAL A 79 4.22 0.48 -11.82
CA VAL A 79 4.24 1.95 -11.72
C VAL A 79 3.64 2.35 -10.37
N SER A 80 4.50 2.80 -9.45
CA SER A 80 4.09 3.25 -8.11
C SER A 80 4.05 4.77 -7.96
N SER A 81 4.71 5.51 -8.86
CA SER A 81 4.60 6.96 -8.95
C SER A 81 4.72 7.44 -10.40
N HIS A 82 4.06 8.55 -10.70
CA HIS A 82 4.16 9.24 -11.99
C HIS A 82 4.04 10.74 -11.80
N ILE A 83 4.75 11.51 -12.60
CA ILE A 83 4.66 12.97 -12.63
C ILE A 83 4.00 13.36 -13.94
N PHE A 84 2.76 13.82 -13.84
CA PHE A 84 2.05 14.39 -14.96
C PHE A 84 2.50 15.82 -15.23
N THR A 85 2.59 16.20 -16.49
CA THR A 85 2.83 17.59 -16.92
C THR A 85 1.61 18.46 -16.62
N GLU A 86 1.79 19.78 -16.61
CA GLU A 86 0.67 20.71 -16.46
C GLU A 86 -0.34 20.60 -17.61
N GLU A 87 0.15 20.31 -18.82
CA GLU A 87 -0.68 20.12 -20.01
C GLU A 87 -1.56 18.87 -19.88
N GLU A 88 -0.99 17.74 -19.46
CA GLU A 88 -1.76 16.51 -19.22
C GLU A 88 -2.80 16.74 -18.12
N MET A 89 -2.41 17.37 -17.03
CA MET A 89 -3.32 17.61 -15.92
C MET A 89 -4.51 18.52 -16.30
N LYS A 90 -4.35 19.46 -17.23
CA LYS A 90 -5.46 20.29 -17.73
C LYS A 90 -6.54 19.49 -18.45
N THR A 91 -6.23 18.27 -18.92
CA THR A 91 -7.18 17.38 -19.61
C THR A 91 -7.96 16.48 -18.65
N PHE A 92 -7.55 16.41 -17.37
CA PHE A 92 -8.13 15.50 -16.39
C PHE A 92 -9.40 16.09 -15.76
N ASN A 93 -10.30 15.20 -15.35
CA ASN A 93 -11.46 15.57 -14.57
C ASN A 93 -11.04 16.18 -13.22
N GLU A 94 -11.89 17.03 -12.64
CA GLU A 94 -11.62 17.70 -11.35
C GLU A 94 -11.33 16.71 -10.22
N SER A 95 -11.92 15.51 -10.24
CA SER A 95 -11.65 14.45 -9.25
C SER A 95 -10.18 14.00 -9.22
N ALA A 96 -9.41 14.20 -10.31
CA ALA A 96 -7.98 13.94 -10.36
C ALA A 96 -7.14 14.84 -9.44
N PHE A 97 -7.72 15.93 -8.93
CA PHE A 97 -7.04 16.89 -8.06
C PHE A 97 -7.42 16.75 -6.59
N ILE A 98 -8.39 15.89 -6.27
CA ILE A 98 -8.83 15.64 -4.91
C ILE A 98 -7.94 14.59 -4.28
N PHE A 99 -7.09 14.99 -3.34
CA PHE A 99 -6.33 14.06 -2.51
C PHE A 99 -7.24 13.49 -1.42
N GLY A 100 -7.21 12.16 -1.25
CA GLY A 100 -8.00 11.48 -0.23
C GLY A 100 -7.76 12.07 1.16
N CYS A 101 -8.83 12.54 1.79
CA CYS A 101 -8.77 13.30 3.05
C CYS A 101 -8.89 12.44 4.32
N THR A 102 -9.07 11.11 4.21
CA THR A 102 -9.14 10.28 5.42
C THR A 102 -7.76 10.19 6.04
N PRO A 103 -7.57 10.71 7.25
CA PRO A 103 -6.26 10.72 7.89
C PRO A 103 -5.76 9.30 8.17
N ASP A 104 -4.45 9.13 8.13
CA ASP A 104 -3.77 8.00 8.73
C ASP A 104 -2.97 8.44 9.95
N PHE A 105 -2.47 7.46 10.69
CA PHE A 105 -1.78 7.67 11.95
C PHE A 105 -0.41 7.00 11.90
N ASN A 106 0.53 7.54 12.63
CA ASN A 106 1.82 6.90 12.87
C ASN A 106 1.66 5.89 14.02
N ALA A 107 1.83 4.61 13.74
CA ALA A 107 1.67 3.54 14.73
C ALA A 107 2.65 3.63 15.91
N PHE A 108 3.83 4.21 15.72
CA PHE A 108 4.82 4.36 16.78
C PHE A 108 4.45 5.49 17.76
N THR A 109 4.00 6.63 17.24
CA THR A 109 3.68 7.80 18.08
C THR A 109 2.20 7.88 18.46
N GLY A 110 1.31 7.15 17.76
CA GLY A 110 -0.14 7.27 17.89
C GLY A 110 -0.71 8.59 17.34
N GLN A 111 0.14 9.44 16.75
CA GLN A 111 -0.28 10.74 16.25
C GLN A 111 -0.79 10.66 14.80
N LYS A 112 -1.70 11.56 14.47
CA LYS A 112 -2.17 11.75 13.10
C LYS A 112 -1.02 12.20 12.22
N ASN A 113 -0.82 11.55 11.08
CA ASN A 113 0.14 11.99 10.09
C ASN A 113 -0.31 13.31 9.44
N PRO A 114 0.63 14.19 9.06
CA PRO A 114 0.30 15.41 8.33
C PRO A 114 -0.33 15.06 6.98
N SER A 115 -1.19 15.95 6.49
CA SER A 115 -1.72 15.83 5.13
C SER A 115 -0.57 15.82 4.12
N PRO A 116 -0.64 14.97 3.09
CA PRO A 116 0.41 14.88 2.10
C PRO A 116 0.56 16.19 1.34
N THR A 117 1.78 16.67 1.23
CA THR A 117 2.13 17.84 0.43
C THR A 117 3.35 17.53 -0.43
N SER A 118 3.29 17.88 -1.71
CA SER A 118 4.44 17.78 -2.62
C SER A 118 4.72 19.15 -3.25
N GLN A 119 5.99 19.44 -3.45
CA GLN A 119 6.41 20.58 -4.27
C GLN A 119 6.03 20.36 -5.74
N ASN A 120 5.98 19.12 -6.17
CA ASN A 120 5.55 18.76 -7.51
C ASN A 120 4.04 18.51 -7.56
N LYS A 121 3.29 19.46 -8.12
CA LYS A 121 1.83 19.40 -8.23
C LYS A 121 1.33 18.27 -9.14
N GLY A 122 2.14 17.81 -10.09
CA GLY A 122 1.83 16.71 -10.99
C GLY A 122 2.09 15.31 -10.40
N LEU A 123 2.78 15.22 -9.26
CA LEU A 123 3.10 13.91 -8.66
C LEU A 123 1.84 13.20 -8.19
N ARG A 124 1.67 11.96 -8.66
CA ARG A 124 0.67 11.00 -8.19
C ARG A 124 1.35 9.70 -7.79
N THR A 125 0.77 8.99 -6.83
CA THR A 125 1.38 7.77 -6.29
C THR A 125 0.33 6.70 -6.01
N ALA A 126 0.66 5.45 -6.29
CA ALA A 126 -0.19 4.28 -6.03
C ALA A 126 0.30 3.52 -4.80
N GLY A 127 -0.61 3.24 -3.87
CA GLY A 127 -0.39 2.37 -2.71
C GLY A 127 -0.79 0.92 -2.98
N GLY A 128 -0.19 0.00 -2.21
CA GLY A 128 -0.63 -1.36 -2.06
C GLY A 128 -0.94 -1.59 -0.58
N HIS A 129 -2.12 -1.16 -0.13
CA HIS A 129 -2.47 -1.23 1.29
C HIS A 129 -2.74 -2.67 1.71
N VAL A 130 -2.27 -3.04 2.88
CA VAL A 130 -2.45 -4.37 3.44
C VAL A 130 -3.38 -4.29 4.65
N HIS A 131 -4.49 -5.03 4.59
CA HIS A 131 -5.44 -5.11 5.69
C HIS A 131 -5.15 -6.35 6.53
N LEU A 132 -4.75 -6.14 7.79
CA LEU A 132 -4.51 -7.21 8.75
C LEU A 132 -5.75 -7.37 9.63
N GLY A 133 -6.50 -8.45 9.42
CA GLY A 133 -7.60 -8.85 10.28
C GLY A 133 -7.09 -9.82 11.34
N VAL A 134 -7.28 -9.47 12.62
CA VAL A 134 -6.77 -10.27 13.75
C VAL A 134 -7.87 -10.74 14.70
N VAL A 135 -9.14 -10.66 14.28
CA VAL A 135 -10.30 -11.10 15.05
C VAL A 135 -10.17 -12.59 15.40
N GLY A 136 -10.26 -12.91 16.67
CA GLY A 136 -10.11 -14.28 17.17
C GLY A 136 -8.66 -14.76 17.33
N ALA A 137 -7.68 -14.01 16.84
CA ALA A 137 -6.26 -14.28 17.05
C ALA A 137 -5.63 -13.37 18.13
N LEU A 138 -6.02 -12.09 18.14
CA LEU A 138 -5.54 -11.09 19.10
C LEU A 138 -6.71 -10.22 19.59
N ASP A 139 -6.57 -9.66 20.79
CA ASP A 139 -7.48 -8.62 21.28
C ASP A 139 -7.22 -7.31 20.51
N ILE A 140 -8.28 -6.74 19.95
CA ILE A 140 -8.19 -5.49 19.17
C ILE A 140 -8.21 -4.32 20.15
N THR A 141 -7.03 -3.97 20.63
CA THR A 141 -6.78 -2.78 21.45
C THR A 141 -5.96 -1.77 20.66
N LEU A 142 -5.98 -0.51 21.07
CA LEU A 142 -5.10 0.51 20.48
C LEU A 142 -3.62 0.09 20.53
N GLN A 143 -3.19 -0.51 21.63
CA GLN A 143 -1.82 -0.99 21.79
C GLN A 143 -1.49 -2.10 20.78
N THR A 144 -2.38 -3.10 20.61
CA THR A 144 -2.21 -4.17 19.61
C THR A 144 -2.13 -3.61 18.19
N GLN A 145 -3.02 -2.68 17.85
CA GLN A 145 -3.03 -2.05 16.52
C GLN A 145 -1.75 -1.24 16.25
N MET A 146 -1.26 -0.49 17.24
CA MET A 146 0.01 0.23 17.13
C MET A 146 1.18 -0.75 16.99
N MET A 147 1.22 -1.80 17.78
CA MET A 147 2.27 -2.82 17.72
C MET A 147 2.28 -3.54 16.36
N LEU A 148 1.12 -3.92 15.82
CA LEU A 148 1.00 -4.48 14.47
C LEU A 148 1.62 -3.55 13.42
N GLY A 149 1.33 -2.25 13.47
CA GLY A 149 1.86 -1.27 12.53
C GLY A 149 3.38 -1.15 12.59
N VAL A 150 3.97 -1.13 13.79
CA VAL A 150 5.43 -1.07 13.97
C VAL A 150 6.09 -2.39 13.55
N LEU A 151 5.50 -3.55 13.86
CA LEU A 151 6.01 -4.83 13.40
C LEU A 151 5.96 -4.95 11.86
N CYS A 152 4.92 -4.40 11.22
CA CYS A 152 4.88 -4.30 9.75
C CYS A 152 6.05 -3.47 9.19
N ASP A 153 6.56 -2.47 9.90
CA ASP A 153 7.76 -1.76 9.45
C ASP A 153 8.99 -2.67 9.43
N TYR A 154 9.20 -3.50 10.44
CA TYR A 154 10.31 -4.45 10.48
C TYR A 154 10.17 -5.56 9.42
N PHE A 155 8.99 -6.16 9.29
CA PHE A 155 8.80 -7.37 8.48
C PHE A 155 8.40 -7.07 7.02
N LEU A 156 7.75 -5.94 6.74
CA LEU A 156 7.28 -5.58 5.41
C LEU A 156 8.06 -4.39 4.82
N SER A 157 8.07 -3.23 5.51
CA SER A 157 8.62 -2.02 4.91
C SER A 157 10.14 -1.99 4.86
N LEU A 158 10.84 -2.58 5.84
CA LEU A 158 12.30 -2.65 5.79
C LEU A 158 12.78 -3.49 4.60
N PRO A 159 12.28 -4.73 4.35
CA PRO A 159 12.59 -5.47 3.13
C PRO A 159 12.12 -4.77 1.86
N ALA A 160 10.95 -4.12 1.89
CA ALA A 160 10.42 -3.39 0.74
C ALA A 160 11.35 -2.26 0.25
N VAL A 161 12.21 -1.70 1.11
CA VAL A 161 13.24 -0.71 0.69
C VAL A 161 14.17 -1.28 -0.39
N ILE A 162 14.41 -2.60 -0.39
CA ILE A 162 15.25 -3.27 -1.39
C ILE A 162 14.43 -3.69 -2.61
N MET A 163 13.20 -4.14 -2.38
CA MET A 163 12.33 -4.75 -3.41
C MET A 163 11.66 -3.69 -4.28
N ASP A 164 11.19 -2.61 -3.67
CA ASP A 164 10.50 -1.51 -4.35
C ASP A 164 11.52 -0.58 -5.03
N LYS A 165 11.40 -0.44 -6.34
CA LYS A 165 12.29 0.43 -7.12
C LYS A 165 11.83 1.89 -7.16
N ASP A 166 10.61 2.17 -6.69
CA ASP A 166 10.06 3.53 -6.66
C ASP A 166 10.43 4.24 -5.35
N THR A 167 11.14 5.34 -5.45
CA THR A 167 11.55 6.15 -4.30
C THR A 167 10.68 7.38 -4.08
N ARG A 168 9.93 7.82 -5.10
CA ARG A 168 9.18 9.08 -5.09
C ARG A 168 7.87 9.02 -4.33
N ARG A 169 7.26 7.81 -4.20
CA ARG A 169 6.00 7.67 -3.46
C ARG A 169 6.11 8.24 -2.04
N LYS A 170 7.27 8.13 -1.40
CA LYS A 170 7.52 8.62 -0.04
C LYS A 170 7.55 10.15 0.09
N GLU A 171 7.53 10.88 -1.01
CA GLU A 171 7.33 12.35 -0.98
C GLU A 171 5.90 12.71 -0.54
N LEU A 172 4.90 11.90 -0.92
CA LEU A 172 3.49 12.11 -0.58
C LEU A 172 3.00 11.16 0.52
N TYR A 173 3.18 9.85 0.31
CA TYR A 173 2.63 8.78 1.14
C TYR A 173 3.68 7.72 1.45
N GLY A 174 3.32 6.67 2.19
CA GLY A 174 4.17 5.50 2.39
C GLY A 174 5.29 5.72 3.39
N LYS A 175 5.14 6.67 4.30
CA LYS A 175 6.03 6.81 5.45
C LYS A 175 5.91 5.60 6.36
N ALA A 176 6.99 5.31 7.10
CA ALA A 176 6.99 4.25 8.10
C ALA A 176 5.86 4.42 9.11
N SER A 177 5.33 3.32 9.60
CA SER A 177 4.23 3.25 10.58
C SER A 177 2.91 3.88 10.14
N ALA A 178 2.71 4.16 8.85
CA ALA A 178 1.44 4.71 8.38
C ALA A 178 0.33 3.64 8.44
N ILE A 179 -0.65 3.85 9.33
CA ILE A 179 -1.79 2.94 9.54
C ILE A 179 -3.12 3.69 9.61
N ARG A 180 -4.21 2.97 9.36
CA ARG A 180 -5.56 3.30 9.83
C ARG A 180 -6.05 2.23 10.77
N TYR A 181 -6.64 2.66 11.88
CA TYR A 181 -7.31 1.78 12.83
C TYR A 181 -8.58 1.21 12.20
N LYS A 182 -8.84 -0.07 12.41
CA LYS A 182 -10.02 -0.79 11.91
C LYS A 182 -10.60 -1.68 13.02
N ASP A 183 -11.89 -1.92 12.98
CA ASP A 183 -12.57 -2.78 13.97
C ASP A 183 -12.07 -4.23 13.95
N TYR A 184 -11.45 -4.66 12.84
CA TYR A 184 -10.88 -5.99 12.66
C TYR A 184 -9.35 -6.05 12.86
N GLY A 185 -8.67 -4.92 13.06
CA GLY A 185 -7.21 -4.82 13.15
C GLY A 185 -6.69 -3.51 12.57
N ILE A 186 -5.87 -3.54 11.53
CA ILE A 186 -5.30 -2.35 10.89
C ILE A 186 -5.33 -2.41 9.36
N GLU A 187 -5.32 -1.24 8.73
CA GLU A 187 -4.92 -1.03 7.34
C GLU A 187 -3.51 -0.46 7.35
N TYR A 188 -2.50 -1.25 6.96
CA TYR A 188 -1.11 -0.82 6.83
C TYR A 188 -0.89 -0.17 5.47
N ARG A 189 -0.32 1.05 5.44
CA ARG A 189 -0.33 1.95 4.29
C ARG A 189 1.05 2.33 3.76
N SER A 190 2.12 1.80 4.35
CA SER A 190 3.49 2.19 3.97
C SER A 190 3.91 1.63 2.62
N LEU A 191 3.42 0.46 2.21
CA LEU A 191 3.81 -0.17 0.95
C LEU A 191 3.24 0.54 -0.27
N SER A 192 4.03 0.59 -1.35
CA SER A 192 3.53 0.90 -2.69
C SER A 192 2.82 -0.32 -3.29
N ASN A 193 2.33 -0.17 -4.51
CA ASN A 193 1.71 -1.26 -5.26
C ASN A 193 2.71 -2.25 -5.91
N PHE A 194 4.01 -2.17 -5.60
CA PHE A 194 5.06 -2.99 -6.25
C PHE A 194 4.78 -4.49 -6.16
N TRP A 195 4.15 -4.92 -5.08
CA TRP A 195 3.91 -6.33 -4.78
C TRP A 195 2.66 -6.92 -5.45
N ILE A 196 1.74 -6.06 -5.94
CA ILE A 196 0.40 -6.49 -6.39
C ILE A 196 0.47 -7.35 -7.65
N SER A 197 1.34 -7.02 -8.60
CA SER A 197 1.36 -7.63 -9.94
C SER A 197 2.20 -8.90 -10.04
N ASP A 198 3.01 -9.20 -9.04
CA ASP A 198 3.95 -10.30 -9.04
C ASP A 198 3.63 -11.34 -7.96
N ARG A 199 3.58 -12.64 -8.35
CA ARG A 199 3.20 -13.73 -7.43
C ARG A 199 4.21 -13.91 -6.29
N GLU A 200 5.50 -13.74 -6.54
CA GLU A 200 6.55 -13.91 -5.53
C GLU A 200 6.49 -12.76 -4.51
N ASN A 201 6.27 -11.54 -5.00
CA ASN A 201 6.07 -10.38 -4.13
C ASN A 201 4.78 -10.50 -3.30
N ARG A 202 3.68 -11.03 -3.89
CA ARG A 202 2.44 -11.34 -3.14
C ARG A 202 2.70 -12.39 -2.06
N LYS A 203 3.49 -13.43 -2.40
CA LYS A 203 3.87 -14.48 -1.44
C LYS A 203 4.67 -13.91 -0.28
N PHE A 204 5.66 -13.07 -0.58
CA PHE A 204 6.43 -12.36 0.42
C PHE A 204 5.52 -11.58 1.37
N VAL A 205 4.65 -10.71 0.84
CA VAL A 205 3.75 -9.90 1.68
C VAL A 205 2.84 -10.78 2.52
N TYR A 206 2.26 -11.84 1.94
CA TYR A 206 1.38 -12.77 2.66
C TYR A 206 2.12 -13.44 3.84
N ASP A 207 3.31 -13.99 3.58
CA ASP A 207 4.10 -14.70 4.60
C ASP A 207 4.57 -13.74 5.71
N GLN A 208 4.94 -12.51 5.37
CA GLN A 208 5.35 -11.53 6.38
C GLN A 208 4.19 -11.04 7.23
N VAL A 209 2.99 -10.90 6.64
CA VAL A 209 1.77 -10.59 7.42
C VAL A 209 1.47 -11.70 8.42
N ASP A 210 1.57 -12.95 8.00
CA ASP A 210 1.37 -14.10 8.90
C ASP A 210 2.37 -14.09 10.06
N LYS A 211 3.65 -13.85 9.78
CA LYS A 211 4.70 -13.66 10.80
C LYS A 211 4.38 -12.50 11.76
N VAL A 212 3.94 -11.35 11.24
CA VAL A 212 3.57 -10.18 12.05
C VAL A 212 2.48 -10.55 13.04
N VAL A 213 1.43 -11.25 12.59
CA VAL A 213 0.33 -11.65 13.47
C VAL A 213 0.78 -12.65 14.52
N GLN A 214 1.56 -13.66 14.13
CA GLN A 214 2.08 -14.69 15.04
C GLN A 214 3.05 -14.15 16.08
N GLN A 215 3.81 -13.10 15.73
CA GLN A 215 4.84 -12.49 16.57
C GLN A 215 4.38 -11.17 17.21
N CYS A 216 3.09 -10.89 17.22
CA CYS A 216 2.54 -9.65 17.76
C CYS A 216 2.48 -9.70 19.29
N ASP A 217 3.64 -9.57 19.92
CA ASP A 217 3.80 -9.47 21.36
C ASP A 217 4.91 -8.46 21.73
N MET A 218 4.83 -7.95 22.96
CA MET A 218 5.74 -6.91 23.46
C MET A 218 7.19 -7.41 23.56
N SER A 219 7.43 -8.68 23.83
CA SER A 219 8.78 -9.24 23.97
C SER A 219 9.50 -9.26 22.62
N THR A 220 8.80 -9.66 21.57
CA THR A 220 9.29 -9.60 20.18
C THR A 220 9.60 -8.15 19.77
N LEU A 221 8.67 -7.22 20.00
CA LEU A 221 8.89 -5.82 19.67
C LEU A 221 10.11 -5.24 20.40
N MET A 222 10.26 -5.50 21.69
CA MET A 222 11.43 -5.06 22.46
C MET A 222 12.73 -5.68 21.98
N ALA A 223 12.73 -6.98 21.61
CA ALA A 223 13.90 -7.65 21.07
C ALA A 223 14.33 -7.04 19.73
N LEU A 224 13.39 -6.72 18.83
CA LEU A 224 13.66 -6.04 17.57
C LEU A 224 14.17 -4.61 17.81
N HIS A 225 13.48 -3.85 18.67
CA HIS A 225 13.86 -2.47 19.01
C HIS A 225 15.28 -2.39 19.63
N SER A 226 15.68 -3.36 20.45
CA SER A 226 17.02 -3.38 21.05
C SER A 226 18.13 -3.58 20.01
N ARG A 227 17.84 -4.22 18.88
CA ARG A 227 18.78 -4.47 17.78
C ARG A 227 18.77 -3.35 16.74
N LEU A 228 17.58 -2.86 16.41
CA LEU A 228 17.36 -1.73 15.51
C LEU A 228 16.29 -0.82 16.12
N PRO A 229 16.66 0.31 16.74
CA PRO A 229 15.68 1.26 17.29
C PRO A 229 14.67 1.73 16.24
N ILE A 230 13.41 1.91 16.64
CA ILE A 230 12.29 2.24 15.73
C ILE A 230 12.56 3.55 15.00
N GLU A 231 13.15 4.53 15.64
CA GLU A 231 13.52 5.80 15.03
C GLU A 231 14.50 5.60 13.87
N LYS A 232 15.51 4.73 14.09
CA LYS A 232 16.48 4.39 13.05
C LYS A 232 15.86 3.56 11.92
N LEU A 233 14.96 2.63 12.26
CA LEU A 233 14.16 1.90 11.27
C LEU A 233 13.38 2.87 10.38
N HIS A 234 12.73 3.88 10.98
CA HIS A 234 11.99 4.91 10.24
C HIS A 234 12.89 5.77 9.35
N GLU A 235 14.08 6.12 9.81
CA GLU A 235 15.07 6.82 8.98
C GLU A 235 15.43 6.02 7.73
N ILE A 236 15.71 4.71 7.90
CA ILE A 236 16.05 3.80 6.79
C ILE A 236 14.89 3.70 5.80
N ILE A 237 13.68 3.44 6.29
CA ILE A 237 12.49 3.28 5.45
C ILE A 237 12.16 4.59 4.73
N ASN A 238 12.07 5.71 5.47
CA ASN A 238 11.67 6.98 4.91
C ASN A 238 12.72 7.60 3.99
N GLY A 239 13.99 7.34 4.27
CA GLY A 239 15.12 7.78 3.45
C GLY A 239 15.44 6.84 2.28
N ASN A 240 14.73 5.71 2.17
CA ASN A 240 14.97 4.68 1.16
C ASN A 240 16.44 4.23 1.09
N ASN A 241 17.06 4.01 2.27
CA ASN A 241 18.47 3.65 2.39
C ASN A 241 18.68 2.15 2.15
N VAL A 242 18.79 1.76 0.88
CA VAL A 242 18.91 0.36 0.43
C VAL A 242 20.10 -0.36 1.08
N LYS A 243 21.26 0.31 1.17
CA LYS A 243 22.47 -0.30 1.73
C LYS A 243 22.29 -0.64 3.21
N GLU A 244 21.73 0.27 3.97
CA GLU A 244 21.50 0.09 5.40
C GLU A 244 20.37 -0.92 5.64
N ALA A 245 19.31 -0.90 4.83
CA ALA A 245 18.25 -1.90 4.89
C ALA A 245 18.79 -3.33 4.70
N ASP A 246 19.64 -3.56 3.68
CA ASP A 246 20.27 -4.88 3.44
C ASP A 246 21.09 -5.37 4.65
N GLN A 247 21.85 -4.46 5.27
CA GLN A 247 22.62 -4.79 6.47
C GLN A 247 21.72 -5.17 7.65
N GLN A 248 20.66 -4.39 7.90
CA GLN A 248 19.77 -4.63 9.02
C GLN A 248 18.90 -5.87 8.85
N ILE A 249 18.43 -6.17 7.65
CA ILE A 249 17.67 -7.39 7.36
C ILE A 249 18.50 -8.62 7.72
N LYS A 250 19.77 -8.67 7.32
CA LYS A 250 20.69 -9.79 7.64
C LYS A 250 20.92 -9.93 9.14
N LEU A 251 21.03 -8.82 9.87
CA LEU A 251 21.21 -8.84 11.33
C LEU A 251 19.95 -9.26 12.07
N LEU A 252 18.79 -8.84 11.61
CA LEU A 252 17.50 -9.11 12.26
C LEU A 252 16.91 -10.46 11.86
N GLN A 253 17.31 -11.01 10.71
CA GLN A 253 16.73 -12.23 10.11
C GLN A 253 15.21 -12.08 9.85
N VAL A 254 14.78 -10.91 9.39
CA VAL A 254 13.36 -10.57 9.15
C VAL A 254 12.90 -10.72 7.69
N ALA A 255 13.69 -11.27 6.82
CA ALA A 255 13.33 -11.51 5.42
C ALA A 255 13.21 -13.01 5.12
#